data_b5889047e0fb6bb63698648578754a82
#
_entry.id   b5889047e0fb6bb63698648578754a82
#
_cell.length_a   1.000
_cell.length_b   1.000
_cell.length_c   1.000
_cell.angle_alpha   90.00
_cell.angle_beta   90.00
_cell.angle_gamma   90.00
#
_symmetry.space_group_name_H-M   'P 1'
#
loop_
_entity.id
_entity.type
_entity.pdbx_description
1 polymer ?
#
loop_
_entity_poly.entity_id
_entity_poly.type
_entity_poly.pdbx_seq_one_letter_code
_entity_poly.pdbx_strand_id
1 'polypeptide(L)'
;MTVMIKSNGFALQPQSINEAMQMAEMLSKSGMVPKAYQNKKEDTLVAMMMGHEIGLNPIQALQNIAIINGKPSIYGDALAALVQNHPAFGGMEESFVDAGMVATCTVWRKNGTRHVQCFSQADATKAGLWGKSGPWTQYPKRMLQMRARGFALRSQFADALAGLITREEAEDMPQVQDSQAPTAISAEVVNSELDSYLEGINKASNLEFLQHAFSTSWKACTGKGDRQALTWAKDAKKLEFSNVLEVKNATAI
;
A
#
# COMPACT_ATOMS: atom_id res chain seq x y z
N MET A 1 12.12 34.19 18.66
CA MET A 1 13.22 33.34 18.14
C MET A 1 12.98 31.92 18.66
N THR A 2 12.31 31.07 17.92
CA THR A 2 12.10 29.68 18.29
C THR A 2 13.30 28.89 17.79
N VAL A 3 14.15 28.46 18.72
CA VAL A 3 15.28 27.60 18.42
C VAL A 3 14.72 26.28 17.89
N MET A 4 14.79 26.06 16.58
CA MET A 4 14.65 24.73 16.01
C MET A 4 15.83 23.90 16.52
N ILE A 5 15.57 23.05 17.50
CA ILE A 5 16.48 21.97 17.84
C ILE A 5 16.45 21.03 16.64
N LYS A 6 17.39 21.20 15.71
CA LYS A 6 17.77 20.11 14.81
C LYS A 6 18.31 19.02 15.73
N SER A 7 17.46 18.02 16.00
CA SER A 7 17.93 16.81 16.60
C SER A 7 18.83 16.12 15.55
N ASN A 8 20.12 16.37 15.60
CA ASN A 8 21.11 15.42 15.11
C ASN A 8 21.02 14.18 16.02
N GLY A 9 19.83 13.65 16.17
CA GLY A 9 19.58 12.43 16.86
C GLY A 9 20.20 11.30 16.08
N PHE A 10 20.76 10.35 16.75
CA PHE A 10 21.26 9.05 16.30
C PHE A 10 20.12 8.22 15.67
N ALA A 11 19.41 8.80 14.72
CA ALA A 11 18.43 8.09 13.92
C ALA A 11 19.20 7.48 12.75
N LEU A 12 19.51 6.19 12.85
CA LEU A 12 20.02 5.40 11.74
C LEU A 12 18.97 5.40 10.63
N GLN A 13 19.20 6.25 9.63
CA GLN A 13 18.41 6.25 8.40
C GLN A 13 19.23 5.56 7.32
N PRO A 14 18.71 4.49 6.72
CA PRO A 14 19.42 3.80 5.64
C PRO A 14 19.55 4.75 4.44
N GLN A 15 20.76 4.79 3.86
CA GLN A 15 21.07 5.64 2.70
C GLN A 15 20.94 4.86 1.37
N SER A 16 20.74 3.55 1.45
CA SER A 16 20.60 2.66 0.30
C SER A 16 19.56 1.58 0.57
N ILE A 17 19.04 0.98 -0.49
CA ILE A 17 18.11 -0.16 -0.38
C ILE A 17 18.75 -1.35 0.35
N ASN A 18 20.05 -1.58 0.15
CA ASN A 18 20.77 -2.65 0.81
C ASN A 18 20.87 -2.41 2.32
N GLU A 19 21.15 -1.19 2.75
CA GLU A 19 21.15 -0.83 4.16
C GLU A 19 19.74 -0.94 4.76
N ALA A 20 18.71 -0.53 4.02
CA ALA A 20 17.31 -0.69 4.45
C ALA A 20 16.93 -2.16 4.63
N MET A 21 17.36 -3.04 3.72
CA MET A 21 17.14 -4.49 3.82
C MET A 21 17.87 -5.11 5.01
N GLN A 22 19.13 -4.72 5.27
CA GLN A 22 19.89 -5.17 6.43
C GLN A 22 19.25 -4.69 7.75
N MET A 23 18.82 -3.44 7.79
CA MET A 23 18.12 -2.87 8.94
C MET A 23 16.79 -3.59 9.18
N ALA A 24 16.00 -3.84 8.14
CA ALA A 24 14.74 -4.58 8.25
C ALA A 24 14.94 -6.00 8.77
N GLU A 25 15.99 -6.68 8.31
CA GLU A 25 16.35 -8.00 8.81
C GLU A 25 16.75 -7.97 10.30
N MET A 26 17.57 -7.02 10.70
CA MET A 26 17.98 -6.85 12.10
C MET A 26 16.77 -6.52 12.99
N LEU A 27 15.93 -5.57 12.58
CA LEU A 27 14.76 -5.15 13.35
C LEU A 27 13.72 -6.27 13.44
N SER A 28 13.48 -7.02 12.38
CA SER A 28 12.52 -8.15 12.40
C SER A 28 12.90 -9.25 13.40
N LYS A 29 14.18 -9.43 13.70
CA LYS A 29 14.68 -10.39 14.70
C LYS A 29 14.59 -9.86 16.14
N SER A 30 14.28 -8.57 16.32
CA SER A 30 14.19 -7.95 17.63
C SER A 30 12.86 -8.22 18.32
N GLY A 31 12.90 -8.55 19.60
CA GLY A 31 11.68 -8.64 20.43
C GLY A 31 11.03 -7.30 20.74
N MET A 32 11.68 -6.17 20.38
CA MET A 32 11.17 -4.81 20.61
C MET A 32 10.22 -4.33 19.51
N VAL A 33 10.16 -5.02 18.37
CA VAL A 33 9.19 -4.71 17.31
C VAL A 33 7.86 -5.44 17.56
N PRO A 34 6.74 -4.89 17.11
CA PRO A 34 5.44 -5.54 17.22
C PRO A 34 5.46 -6.94 16.60
N LYS A 35 4.70 -7.87 17.19
CA LYS A 35 4.62 -9.27 16.72
C LYS A 35 4.27 -9.40 15.23
N ALA A 36 3.55 -8.43 14.68
CA ALA A 36 3.19 -8.39 13.27
C ALA A 36 4.42 -8.37 12.33
N TYR A 37 5.54 -7.83 12.80
CA TYR A 37 6.80 -7.68 12.04
C TYR A 37 7.90 -8.66 12.46
N GLN A 38 7.71 -9.39 13.59
CA GLN A 38 8.73 -10.35 14.05
C GLN A 38 8.91 -11.49 13.05
N ASN A 39 10.17 -11.73 12.67
CA ASN A 39 10.59 -12.72 11.67
C ASN A 39 10.02 -12.50 10.26
N LYS A 40 9.57 -11.27 9.96
CA LYS A 40 9.01 -10.87 8.66
C LYS A 40 9.82 -9.70 8.11
N LYS A 41 10.91 -9.99 7.46
CA LYS A 41 11.85 -9.01 6.92
C LYS A 41 11.20 -8.10 5.87
N GLU A 42 10.43 -8.70 4.97
CA GLU A 42 9.77 -8.00 3.85
C GLU A 42 8.70 -7.03 4.36
N ASP A 43 7.83 -7.49 5.27
CA ASP A 43 6.80 -6.64 5.89
C ASP A 43 7.45 -5.49 6.68
N THR A 44 8.57 -5.77 7.37
CA THR A 44 9.34 -4.77 8.10
C THR A 44 9.92 -3.72 7.16
N LEU A 45 10.49 -4.14 6.03
CA LEU A 45 11.04 -3.23 5.02
C LEU A 45 9.94 -2.33 4.44
N VAL A 46 8.82 -2.91 4.04
CA VAL A 46 7.68 -2.16 3.48
C VAL A 46 7.15 -1.13 4.49
N ALA A 47 6.97 -1.53 5.75
CA ALA A 47 6.51 -0.60 6.79
C ALA A 47 7.51 0.54 7.05
N MET A 48 8.82 0.26 6.99
CA MET A 48 9.86 1.29 7.08
C MET A 48 9.81 2.27 5.91
N MET A 49 9.63 1.77 4.68
CA MET A 49 9.50 2.59 3.47
C MET A 49 8.26 3.48 3.54
N MET A 50 7.10 2.92 3.89
CA MET A 50 5.86 3.69 4.10
C MET A 50 6.01 4.76 5.17
N GLY A 51 6.67 4.41 6.29
CA GLY A 51 6.96 5.37 7.35
C GLY A 51 7.84 6.51 6.87
N HIS A 52 8.85 6.22 6.06
CA HIS A 52 9.73 7.23 5.49
C HIS A 52 8.98 8.23 4.60
N GLU A 53 8.03 7.77 3.78
CA GLU A 53 7.20 8.62 2.92
C GLU A 53 6.38 9.65 3.70
N ILE A 54 5.97 9.31 4.92
CA ILE A 54 5.21 10.21 5.80
C ILE A 54 6.06 10.88 6.89
N GLY A 55 7.40 10.76 6.81
CA GLY A 55 8.34 11.41 7.72
C GLY A 55 8.55 10.71 9.07
N LEU A 56 8.22 9.43 9.20
CA LEU A 56 8.54 8.61 10.37
C LEU A 56 9.93 7.98 10.24
N ASN A 57 10.66 7.93 11.36
CA ASN A 57 11.87 7.12 11.43
C ASN A 57 11.54 5.62 11.44
N PRO A 58 12.46 4.72 11.05
CA PRO A 58 12.20 3.28 10.91
C PRO A 58 11.52 2.63 12.12
N ILE A 59 12.01 2.89 13.33
CA ILE A 59 11.42 2.34 14.55
C ILE A 59 10.03 2.91 14.81
N GLN A 60 9.83 4.21 14.58
CA GLN A 60 8.52 4.86 14.72
C GLN A 60 7.52 4.29 13.71
N ALA A 61 7.97 4.01 12.49
CA ALA A 61 7.14 3.38 11.47
C ALA A 61 6.63 2.02 11.95
N LEU A 62 7.52 1.15 12.43
CA LEU A 62 7.15 -0.18 12.90
C LEU A 62 6.20 -0.16 14.11
N GLN A 63 6.35 0.82 14.99
CA GLN A 63 5.50 0.94 16.18
C GLN A 63 4.13 1.56 15.90
N ASN A 64 4.01 2.39 14.86
CA ASN A 64 2.81 3.17 14.60
C ASN A 64 2.03 2.73 13.35
N ILE A 65 2.66 2.02 12.42
CA ILE A 65 1.97 1.50 11.23
C ILE A 65 1.54 0.05 11.49
N ALA A 66 0.32 -0.28 11.12
CA ALA A 66 -0.21 -1.63 11.14
C ALA A 66 -0.95 -1.92 9.83
N ILE A 67 -0.87 -3.15 9.34
CA ILE A 67 -1.69 -3.61 8.21
C ILE A 67 -2.94 -4.27 8.79
N ILE A 68 -4.09 -3.64 8.55
CA ILE A 68 -5.38 -4.13 9.03
C ILE A 68 -6.29 -4.32 7.81
N ASN A 69 -6.83 -5.51 7.65
CA ASN A 69 -7.66 -5.87 6.49
C ASN A 69 -6.99 -5.53 5.14
N GLY A 70 -5.67 -5.81 5.02
CA GLY A 70 -4.88 -5.52 3.83
C GLY A 70 -4.59 -4.04 3.58
N LYS A 71 -4.99 -3.13 4.47
CA LYS A 71 -4.76 -1.69 4.33
C LYS A 71 -3.77 -1.18 5.38
N PRO A 72 -2.79 -0.35 4.98
CA PRO A 72 -1.93 0.33 5.92
C PRO A 72 -2.75 1.33 6.73
N SER A 73 -2.56 1.31 8.02
CA SER A 73 -3.23 2.16 8.99
C SER A 73 -2.24 2.65 10.04
N ILE A 74 -2.54 3.77 10.66
CA ILE A 74 -1.70 4.39 11.68
C ILE A 74 -2.50 4.63 12.96
N TYR A 75 -1.88 4.52 14.12
CA TYR A 75 -2.53 4.89 15.37
C TYR A 75 -2.98 6.36 15.36
N GLY A 76 -4.20 6.64 15.84
CA GLY A 76 -4.79 7.98 15.78
C GLY A 76 -3.96 9.07 16.46
N ASP A 77 -3.23 8.75 17.52
CA ASP A 77 -2.34 9.70 18.18
C ASP A 77 -1.06 9.96 17.36
N ALA A 78 -0.53 8.95 16.67
CA ALA A 78 0.60 9.13 15.75
C ALA A 78 0.18 9.93 14.50
N LEU A 79 -1.02 9.72 14.00
CA LEU A 79 -1.60 10.52 12.91
C LEU A 79 -1.70 12.00 13.32
N ALA A 80 -2.17 12.28 14.55
CA ALA A 80 -2.22 13.64 15.07
C ALA A 80 -0.81 14.25 15.18
N ALA A 81 0.18 13.50 15.68
CA ALA A 81 1.55 13.96 15.78
C ALA A 81 2.19 14.29 14.43
N LEU A 82 1.94 13.49 13.39
CA LEU A 82 2.37 13.78 12.02
C LEU A 82 1.81 15.10 11.50
N VAL A 83 0.50 15.30 11.65
CA VAL A 83 -0.13 16.55 11.22
C VAL A 83 0.35 17.75 12.02
N GLN A 84 0.56 17.62 13.33
CA GLN A 84 1.09 18.70 14.17
C GLN A 84 2.51 19.12 13.78
N ASN A 85 3.31 18.19 13.26
CA ASN A 85 4.65 18.47 12.74
C ASN A 85 4.65 19.05 11.32
N HIS A 86 3.51 19.04 10.62
CA HIS A 86 3.43 19.54 9.25
C HIS A 86 3.62 21.07 9.20
N PRO A 87 4.44 21.61 8.27
CA PRO A 87 4.74 23.05 8.20
C PRO A 87 3.52 23.97 8.13
N ALA A 88 2.46 23.51 7.48
CA ALA A 88 1.20 24.25 7.34
C ALA A 88 0.25 24.12 8.54
N PHE A 89 0.59 23.33 9.57
CA PHE A 89 -0.28 23.16 10.74
C PHE A 89 -0.45 24.45 11.52
N GLY A 90 -1.70 24.92 11.66
CA GLY A 90 -2.06 26.13 12.38
C GLY A 90 -2.55 25.85 13.80
N GLY A 91 -3.21 24.73 13.99
CA GLY A 91 -3.73 24.29 15.29
C GLY A 91 -4.83 23.25 15.19
N MET A 92 -5.19 22.70 16.34
CA MET A 92 -6.28 21.73 16.50
C MET A 92 -6.93 21.94 17.86
N GLU A 93 -8.25 21.82 17.89
CA GLU A 93 -9.06 21.90 19.10
C GLU A 93 -10.07 20.75 19.11
N GLU A 94 -10.22 20.12 20.25
CA GLU A 94 -11.20 19.05 20.46
C GLU A 94 -12.15 19.41 21.58
N SER A 95 -13.41 19.13 21.38
CA SER A 95 -14.46 19.29 22.40
C SER A 95 -15.38 18.09 22.43
N PHE A 96 -16.08 17.93 23.54
CA PHE A 96 -17.03 16.86 23.74
C PHE A 96 -18.27 17.41 24.44
N VAL A 97 -19.44 17.10 23.88
CA VAL A 97 -20.72 17.45 24.47
C VAL A 97 -21.42 16.17 24.93
N ASP A 98 -21.72 16.08 26.24
CA ASP A 98 -22.35 14.87 26.79
C ASP A 98 -23.80 14.69 26.31
N ALA A 99 -24.53 15.77 26.10
CA ALA A 99 -25.86 15.72 25.48
C ALA A 99 -25.75 15.26 24.03
N GLY A 100 -26.23 14.05 23.76
CA GLY A 100 -26.11 13.41 22.44
C GLY A 100 -24.74 12.73 22.19
N MET A 101 -23.82 12.77 23.16
CA MET A 101 -22.50 12.14 23.05
C MET A 101 -21.80 12.55 21.74
N VAL A 102 -21.50 13.82 21.58
CA VAL A 102 -20.93 14.40 20.36
C VAL A 102 -19.48 14.79 20.59
N ALA A 103 -18.55 14.18 19.86
CA ALA A 103 -17.18 14.61 19.76
C ALA A 103 -17.02 15.56 18.57
N THR A 104 -16.31 16.65 18.77
CA THR A 104 -15.98 17.61 17.71
C THR A 104 -14.49 17.82 17.66
N CYS A 105 -13.91 17.77 16.46
CA CYS A 105 -12.54 18.13 16.20
C CYS A 105 -12.51 19.26 15.16
N THR A 106 -11.87 20.36 15.53
CA THR A 106 -11.58 21.48 14.63
C THR A 106 -10.09 21.52 14.37
N VAL A 107 -9.70 21.52 13.11
CA VAL A 107 -8.30 21.61 12.71
C VAL A 107 -8.14 22.70 11.65
N TRP A 108 -7.03 23.43 11.70
CA TRP A 108 -6.78 24.51 10.74
C TRP A 108 -5.33 24.60 10.31
N ARG A 109 -5.17 25.17 9.13
CA ARG A 109 -3.84 25.49 8.57
C ARG A 109 -3.44 26.92 8.93
N LYS A 110 -2.16 27.22 8.85
CA LYS A 110 -1.61 28.59 9.05
C LYS A 110 -2.22 29.64 8.11
N ASN A 111 -2.69 29.21 6.94
CA ASN A 111 -3.38 30.10 5.97
C ASN A 111 -4.80 30.46 6.39
N GLY A 112 -5.28 29.98 7.54
CA GLY A 112 -6.60 30.26 8.09
C GLY A 112 -7.71 29.30 7.66
N THR A 113 -7.47 28.39 6.70
CA THR A 113 -8.47 27.38 6.34
C THR A 113 -8.75 26.45 7.51
N ARG A 114 -10.02 26.26 7.83
CA ARG A 114 -10.50 25.44 8.96
C ARG A 114 -11.39 24.32 8.48
N HIS A 115 -11.29 23.18 9.14
CA HIS A 115 -12.22 22.07 8.98
C HIS A 115 -12.74 21.63 10.34
N VAL A 116 -14.05 21.47 10.44
CA VAL A 116 -14.74 21.02 11.66
C VAL A 116 -15.41 19.70 11.35
N GLN A 117 -15.12 18.70 12.14
CA GLN A 117 -15.72 17.39 12.04
C GLN A 117 -16.35 16.99 13.36
N CYS A 118 -17.61 16.62 13.31
CA CYS A 118 -18.35 16.04 14.45
C CYS A 118 -18.55 14.55 14.21
N PHE A 119 -18.58 13.80 15.29
CA PHE A 119 -19.02 12.40 15.29
C PHE A 119 -19.77 12.10 16.57
N SER A 120 -21.01 11.68 16.43
CA SER A 120 -21.97 11.50 17.53
C SER A 120 -22.27 10.03 17.82
N GLN A 121 -22.93 9.76 18.95
CA GLN A 121 -23.51 8.45 19.23
C GLN A 121 -24.48 8.00 18.13
N ALA A 122 -25.28 8.91 17.57
CA ALA A 122 -26.20 8.60 16.49
C ALA A 122 -25.44 8.14 15.22
N ASP A 123 -24.32 8.80 14.90
CA ASP A 123 -23.45 8.42 13.78
C ASP A 123 -22.83 7.05 14.01
N ALA A 124 -22.32 6.79 15.23
CA ALA A 124 -21.78 5.51 15.62
C ALA A 124 -22.83 4.37 15.55
N THR A 125 -24.07 4.65 15.96
CA THR A 125 -25.20 3.71 15.87
C THR A 125 -25.52 3.40 14.41
N LYS A 126 -25.63 4.44 13.57
CA LYS A 126 -25.88 4.29 12.14
C LYS A 126 -24.78 3.50 11.43
N ALA A 127 -23.53 3.67 11.87
CA ALA A 127 -22.38 2.92 11.35
C ALA A 127 -22.24 1.50 11.93
N GLY A 128 -23.14 1.05 12.82
CA GLY A 128 -23.07 -0.26 13.48
C GLY A 128 -21.92 -0.40 14.48
N LEU A 129 -21.37 0.71 14.98
CA LEU A 129 -20.23 0.73 15.90
C LEU A 129 -20.63 0.83 17.36
N TRP A 130 -21.74 1.53 17.64
CA TRP A 130 -22.20 1.74 19.02
C TRP A 130 -22.61 0.42 19.66
N GLY A 131 -22.01 0.12 20.80
CA GLY A 131 -22.25 -1.16 21.50
C GLY A 131 -21.46 -2.35 20.95
N LYS A 132 -20.63 -2.18 19.93
CA LYS A 132 -19.71 -3.20 19.47
C LYS A 132 -18.76 -3.59 20.60
N SER A 133 -18.56 -4.88 20.83
CA SER A 133 -17.67 -5.39 21.88
C SER A 133 -16.25 -4.84 21.75
N GLY A 134 -15.59 -4.54 22.87
CA GLY A 134 -14.24 -3.99 22.91
C GLY A 134 -14.22 -2.49 23.19
N PRO A 135 -13.38 -1.69 22.51
CA PRO A 135 -13.19 -0.28 22.83
C PRO A 135 -14.48 0.59 22.77
N TRP A 136 -15.41 0.24 21.89
CA TRP A 136 -16.70 0.96 21.78
C TRP A 136 -17.60 0.82 22.99
N THR A 137 -17.49 -0.28 23.73
CA THR A 137 -18.22 -0.46 25.01
C THR A 137 -17.41 0.01 26.20
N GLN A 138 -16.07 -0.15 26.15
CA GLN A 138 -15.19 0.18 27.28
C GLN A 138 -14.89 1.69 27.36
N TYR A 139 -14.68 2.35 26.22
CA TYR A 139 -14.25 3.75 26.12
C TYR A 139 -15.01 4.50 25.01
N PRO A 140 -16.36 4.54 25.05
CA PRO A 140 -17.15 5.08 23.95
C PRO A 140 -16.85 6.54 23.63
N LYS A 141 -16.64 7.39 24.64
CA LYS A 141 -16.25 8.80 24.45
C LYS A 141 -14.94 8.92 23.67
N ARG A 142 -13.93 8.10 24.01
CA ARG A 142 -12.63 8.08 23.32
C ARG A 142 -12.78 7.64 21.88
N MET A 143 -13.60 6.64 21.60
CA MET A 143 -13.84 6.16 20.24
C MET A 143 -14.53 7.23 19.38
N LEU A 144 -15.49 7.98 19.93
CA LEU A 144 -16.10 9.10 19.23
C LEU A 144 -15.07 10.20 18.92
N GLN A 145 -14.18 10.54 19.88
CA GLN A 145 -13.10 11.50 19.68
C GLN A 145 -12.13 11.04 18.58
N MET A 146 -11.71 9.78 18.60
CA MET A 146 -10.80 9.23 17.60
C MET A 146 -11.41 9.29 16.20
N ARG A 147 -12.72 9.05 16.07
CA ARG A 147 -13.43 9.18 14.78
C ARG A 147 -13.50 10.62 14.30
N ALA A 148 -13.92 11.55 15.13
CA ALA A 148 -13.98 12.97 14.79
C ALA A 148 -12.59 13.49 14.39
N ARG A 149 -11.56 13.18 15.19
CA ARG A 149 -10.15 13.52 14.92
C ARG A 149 -9.65 12.95 13.60
N GLY A 150 -9.79 11.65 13.40
CA GLY A 150 -9.32 10.97 12.19
C GLY A 150 -9.90 11.58 10.93
N PHE A 151 -11.20 11.83 10.91
CA PHE A 151 -11.88 12.47 9.77
C PHE A 151 -11.44 13.91 9.57
N ALA A 152 -11.34 14.71 10.64
CA ALA A 152 -10.91 16.10 10.56
C ALA A 152 -9.47 16.22 9.99
N LEU A 153 -8.54 15.44 10.53
CA LEU A 153 -7.15 15.47 10.12
C LEU A 153 -6.98 15.03 8.67
N ARG A 154 -7.64 13.94 8.25
CA ARG A 154 -7.55 13.46 6.87
C ARG A 154 -8.18 14.43 5.87
N SER A 155 -9.27 15.08 6.22
CA SER A 155 -9.92 16.06 5.34
C SER A 155 -9.07 17.31 5.16
N GLN A 156 -8.41 17.79 6.22
CA GLN A 156 -7.66 19.04 6.19
C GLN A 156 -6.19 18.86 5.76
N PHE A 157 -5.60 17.67 6.01
CA PHE A 157 -4.20 17.35 5.78
C PHE A 157 -4.02 16.07 4.96
N ALA A 158 -4.84 15.91 3.92
CA ALA A 158 -4.73 14.77 3.01
C ALA A 158 -3.35 14.66 2.36
N ASP A 159 -2.71 15.80 2.10
CA ASP A 159 -1.35 15.94 1.56
C ASP A 159 -0.27 15.39 2.52
N ALA A 160 -0.47 15.52 3.84
CA ALA A 160 0.47 15.02 4.83
C ALA A 160 0.30 13.51 5.12
N LEU A 161 -0.89 12.98 4.90
CA LEU A 161 -1.26 11.63 5.34
C LEU A 161 -1.28 10.60 4.20
N ALA A 162 -1.15 11.04 2.94
CA ALA A 162 -1.02 10.17 1.76
C ALA A 162 -2.02 8.99 1.71
N GLY A 163 -3.26 9.22 2.16
CA GLY A 163 -4.32 8.20 2.16
C GLY A 163 -4.32 7.23 3.35
N LEU A 164 -3.42 7.41 4.33
CA LEU A 164 -3.46 6.61 5.55
C LEU A 164 -4.75 6.86 6.34
N ILE A 165 -5.31 5.78 6.87
CA ILE A 165 -6.46 5.80 7.78
C ILE A 165 -6.01 5.51 9.21
N THR A 166 -6.84 5.85 10.19
CA THR A 166 -6.54 5.48 11.57
C THR A 166 -6.71 3.97 11.78
N ARG A 167 -5.93 3.40 12.69
CA ARG A 167 -6.06 1.99 13.08
C ARG A 167 -7.47 1.69 13.59
N GLU A 168 -7.99 2.58 14.43
CA GLU A 168 -9.33 2.48 15.02
C GLU A 168 -10.40 2.42 13.92
N GLU A 169 -10.21 3.15 12.82
CA GLU A 169 -11.11 3.10 11.67
C GLU A 169 -10.94 1.80 10.88
N ALA A 170 -9.72 1.35 10.67
CA ALA A 170 -9.42 0.13 9.93
C ALA A 170 -9.97 -1.12 10.64
N GLU A 171 -9.91 -1.17 11.99
CA GLU A 171 -10.47 -2.24 12.81
C GLU A 171 -12.00 -2.30 12.77
N ASP A 172 -12.64 -1.16 12.52
CA ASP A 172 -14.08 -1.07 12.42
C ASP A 172 -14.63 -1.33 11.01
N MET A 173 -13.77 -1.31 9.98
CA MET A 173 -14.19 -1.71 8.64
C MET A 173 -14.59 -3.19 8.64
N PRO A 174 -15.66 -3.56 7.89
CA PRO A 174 -15.96 -4.96 7.66
C PRO A 174 -14.69 -5.66 7.18
N GLN A 175 -14.35 -6.77 7.82
CA GLN A 175 -13.33 -7.62 7.23
C GLN A 175 -13.85 -7.97 5.83
N VAL A 176 -13.14 -7.51 4.81
CA VAL A 176 -13.22 -8.17 3.53
C VAL A 176 -12.79 -9.59 3.87
N GLN A 177 -13.76 -10.49 4.05
CA GLN A 177 -13.44 -11.90 3.97
C GLN A 177 -12.68 -11.99 2.66
N ASP A 178 -11.41 -12.33 2.74
CA ASP A 178 -10.64 -12.72 1.59
C ASP A 178 -11.44 -13.83 0.90
N SER A 179 -12.39 -13.38 0.09
CA SER A 179 -12.88 -14.18 -1.00
C SER A 179 -11.66 -14.30 -1.89
N GLN A 180 -10.78 -15.24 -1.50
CA GLN A 180 -9.52 -15.58 -2.15
C GLN A 180 -8.67 -14.30 -2.35
N ALA A 181 -7.79 -14.00 -1.37
CA ALA A 181 -6.49 -13.47 -1.74
C ALA A 181 -6.16 -14.15 -3.08
N PRO A 182 -5.85 -13.42 -4.16
CA PRO A 182 -5.42 -14.10 -5.35
C PRO A 182 -4.38 -15.06 -4.81
N THR A 183 -4.72 -16.34 -4.79
CA THR A 183 -3.83 -17.41 -4.35
C THR A 183 -2.57 -17.00 -5.01
N ALA A 184 -1.53 -16.68 -4.22
CA ALA A 184 -0.24 -16.40 -4.80
C ALA A 184 -0.11 -17.54 -5.78
N ILE A 185 -0.30 -17.22 -7.07
CA ILE A 185 -0.15 -18.19 -8.11
C ILE A 185 1.26 -18.61 -7.84
N SER A 186 1.41 -19.75 -7.17
CA SER A 186 2.71 -20.33 -7.00
C SER A 186 3.23 -20.36 -8.42
N ALA A 187 4.30 -19.66 -8.68
CA ALA A 187 4.88 -19.53 -9.99
C ALA A 187 5.35 -20.89 -10.54
N GLU A 188 4.84 -21.98 -10.00
CA GLU A 188 5.14 -23.38 -10.33
C GLU A 188 3.99 -24.14 -11.01
N VAL A 189 2.84 -23.51 -11.24
CA VAL A 189 1.86 -23.98 -12.23
C VAL A 189 1.78 -22.94 -13.34
N VAL A 190 2.93 -22.47 -13.78
CA VAL A 190 3.08 -21.87 -15.09
C VAL A 190 3.01 -23.01 -16.09
N ASN A 191 1.92 -23.10 -16.73
CA ASN A 191 1.69 -23.59 -18.06
C ASN A 191 2.93 -24.15 -18.74
N SER A 192 3.37 -25.36 -18.34
CA SER A 192 4.34 -26.13 -19.14
C SER A 192 3.88 -26.23 -20.59
N GLU A 193 2.59 -26.11 -20.84
CA GLU A 193 2.00 -26.07 -22.18
C GLU A 193 2.22 -24.70 -22.86
N LEU A 194 1.99 -23.56 -22.19
CA LEU A 194 2.25 -22.23 -22.79
C LEU A 194 3.72 -22.05 -23.13
N ASP A 195 4.62 -22.46 -22.22
CA ASP A 195 6.05 -22.40 -22.45
C ASP A 195 6.47 -23.27 -23.63
N SER A 196 5.92 -24.47 -23.78
CA SER A 196 6.15 -25.35 -24.92
C SER A 196 5.68 -24.73 -26.25
N TYR A 197 4.53 -24.02 -26.22
CA TYR A 197 4.01 -23.31 -27.38
C TYR A 197 4.85 -22.09 -27.76
N LEU A 198 5.31 -21.32 -26.79
CA LEU A 198 6.21 -20.19 -27.00
C LEU A 198 7.58 -20.67 -27.54
N GLU A 199 8.08 -21.78 -27.02
CA GLU A 199 9.30 -22.40 -27.52
C GLU A 199 9.15 -22.87 -28.98
N GLY A 200 8.00 -23.45 -29.34
CA GLY A 200 7.68 -23.84 -30.72
C GLY A 200 7.67 -22.64 -31.67
N ILE A 201 7.11 -21.50 -31.27
CA ILE A 201 7.12 -20.26 -32.04
C ILE A 201 8.55 -19.71 -32.19
N ASN A 202 9.33 -19.70 -31.12
CA ASN A 202 10.70 -19.18 -31.12
C ASN A 202 11.66 -20.05 -31.97
N LYS A 203 11.44 -21.34 -32.03
CA LYS A 203 12.24 -22.30 -32.86
C LYS A 203 11.83 -22.31 -34.33
N ALA A 204 10.79 -21.57 -34.75
CA ALA A 204 10.40 -21.54 -36.16
C ALA A 204 11.52 -21.04 -37.04
N SER A 205 11.85 -21.81 -38.08
CA SER A 205 12.96 -21.54 -38.99
C SER A 205 12.55 -20.73 -40.23
N ASN A 206 11.28 -20.66 -40.54
CA ASN A 206 10.71 -19.86 -41.62
C ASN A 206 9.26 -19.41 -41.32
N LEU A 207 8.71 -18.59 -42.24
CA LEU A 207 7.39 -17.98 -42.05
C LEU A 207 6.25 -19.00 -42.03
N GLU A 208 6.37 -20.10 -42.80
CA GLU A 208 5.34 -21.16 -42.84
C GLU A 208 5.30 -21.96 -41.54
N PHE A 209 6.47 -22.33 -41.01
CA PHE A 209 6.58 -22.98 -39.71
C PHE A 209 6.08 -22.07 -38.58
N LEU A 210 6.37 -20.78 -38.64
CA LEU A 210 5.87 -19.81 -37.67
C LEU A 210 4.33 -19.73 -37.68
N GLN A 211 3.71 -19.69 -38.86
CA GLN A 211 2.26 -19.66 -39.00
C GLN A 211 1.61 -20.96 -38.50
N HIS A 212 2.22 -22.10 -38.79
CA HIS A 212 1.72 -23.39 -38.32
C HIS A 212 1.84 -23.51 -36.80
N ALA A 213 2.98 -23.22 -36.22
CA ALA A 213 3.19 -23.24 -34.77
C ALA A 213 2.19 -22.31 -34.04
N PHE A 214 2.03 -21.08 -34.54
CA PHE A 214 1.09 -20.12 -33.98
C PHE A 214 -0.37 -20.61 -34.07
N SER A 215 -0.80 -21.12 -35.20
CA SER A 215 -2.20 -21.58 -35.39
C SER A 215 -2.54 -22.76 -34.48
N THR A 216 -1.59 -23.67 -34.27
CA THR A 216 -1.76 -24.84 -33.39
C THR A 216 -1.86 -24.38 -31.92
N SER A 217 -0.93 -23.55 -31.48
CA SER A 217 -0.90 -23.01 -30.13
C SER A 217 -2.14 -22.13 -29.82
N TRP A 218 -2.57 -21.33 -30.78
CA TRP A 218 -3.75 -20.47 -30.65
C TRP A 218 -5.07 -21.25 -30.44
N LYS A 219 -5.20 -22.40 -31.10
CA LYS A 219 -6.39 -23.28 -30.95
C LYS A 219 -6.38 -24.00 -29.61
N ALA A 220 -5.20 -24.33 -29.08
CA ALA A 220 -5.05 -25.03 -27.82
C ALA A 220 -5.21 -24.07 -26.61
N CYS A 221 -4.79 -22.82 -26.73
CA CYS A 221 -4.90 -21.85 -25.65
C CYS A 221 -6.29 -21.22 -25.57
N THR A 222 -6.91 -21.29 -24.40
CA THR A 222 -8.22 -20.67 -24.12
C THR A 222 -8.13 -19.36 -23.35
N GLY A 223 -7.02 -19.12 -22.63
CA GLY A 223 -6.78 -17.94 -21.82
C GLY A 223 -6.54 -16.68 -22.66
N LYS A 224 -7.15 -15.55 -22.28
CA LYS A 224 -6.97 -14.26 -22.96
C LYS A 224 -5.52 -13.74 -22.87
N GLY A 225 -4.87 -13.95 -21.72
CA GLY A 225 -3.47 -13.59 -21.48
C GLY A 225 -2.50 -14.44 -22.30
N ASP A 226 -2.74 -15.75 -22.38
CA ASP A 226 -1.93 -16.70 -23.13
C ASP A 226 -1.95 -16.39 -24.62
N ARG A 227 -3.12 -16.07 -25.16
CA ARG A 227 -3.27 -15.65 -26.57
C ARG A 227 -2.53 -14.35 -26.87
N GLN A 228 -2.48 -13.43 -25.93
CA GLN A 228 -1.72 -12.19 -26.09
C GLN A 228 -0.22 -12.44 -26.11
N ALA A 229 0.28 -13.33 -25.24
CA ALA A 229 1.68 -13.74 -25.24
C ALA A 229 2.10 -14.43 -26.54
N LEU A 230 1.28 -15.34 -27.04
CA LEU A 230 1.50 -16.00 -28.34
C LEU A 230 1.53 -14.99 -29.51
N THR A 231 0.66 -13.98 -29.49
CA THR A 231 0.64 -12.92 -30.51
C THR A 231 1.94 -12.13 -30.51
N TRP A 232 2.40 -11.71 -29.34
CA TRP A 232 3.65 -10.97 -29.21
C TRP A 232 4.87 -11.78 -29.65
N ALA A 233 4.95 -13.08 -29.27
CA ALA A 233 6.03 -13.95 -29.68
C ALA A 233 6.06 -14.13 -31.21
N LYS A 234 4.89 -14.32 -31.84
CA LYS A 234 4.78 -14.43 -33.31
C LYS A 234 5.25 -13.14 -33.99
N ASP A 235 4.81 -11.98 -33.53
CA ASP A 235 5.11 -10.70 -34.15
C ASP A 235 6.61 -10.35 -33.99
N ALA A 236 7.21 -10.65 -32.85
CA ALA A 236 8.65 -10.53 -32.63
C ALA A 236 9.44 -11.42 -33.61
N LYS A 237 9.05 -12.69 -33.75
CA LYS A 237 9.73 -13.63 -34.66
C LYS A 237 9.57 -13.25 -36.13
N LYS A 238 8.42 -12.70 -36.51
CA LYS A 238 8.19 -12.17 -37.87
C LYS A 238 9.11 -10.99 -38.19
N LEU A 239 9.36 -10.12 -37.22
CA LEU A 239 10.32 -8.99 -37.36
C LEU A 239 11.75 -9.51 -37.56
N GLU A 240 12.17 -10.57 -36.87
CA GLU A 240 13.48 -11.18 -37.07
C GLU A 240 13.65 -11.66 -38.54
N PHE A 241 12.64 -12.33 -39.09
CA PHE A 241 12.69 -12.77 -40.48
C PHE A 241 12.75 -11.62 -41.50
N SER A 242 12.03 -10.51 -41.22
CA SER A 242 12.06 -9.31 -42.07
C SER A 242 13.47 -8.67 -42.08
N ASN A 243 14.08 -8.52 -40.89
CA ASN A 243 15.42 -7.94 -40.75
C ASN A 243 16.50 -8.78 -41.44
N VAL A 244 16.39 -10.13 -41.38
CA VAL A 244 17.32 -11.05 -42.05
C VAL A 244 17.22 -10.94 -43.59
N LEU A 245 16.03 -10.67 -44.12
CA LEU A 245 15.81 -10.46 -45.58
C LEU A 245 16.40 -9.12 -46.05
N GLU A 246 16.28 -8.07 -45.26
CA GLU A 246 16.86 -6.76 -45.57
C GLU A 246 18.39 -6.79 -45.56
N VAL A 247 19.01 -7.49 -44.58
CA VAL A 247 20.46 -7.64 -44.50
C VAL A 247 21.01 -8.46 -45.69
N LYS A 248 20.31 -9.52 -46.13
CA LYS A 248 20.72 -10.31 -47.31
C LYS A 248 20.62 -9.53 -48.62
N ASN A 249 19.61 -8.63 -48.74
CA ASN A 249 19.47 -7.77 -49.93
C ASN A 249 20.51 -6.63 -49.95
N ALA A 250 20.95 -6.15 -48.79
CA ALA A 250 21.99 -5.13 -48.67
C ALA A 250 23.42 -5.65 -48.93
N THR A 251 23.66 -6.98 -48.87
CA THR A 251 24.97 -7.59 -49.09
C THR A 251 25.11 -8.16 -50.51
N ALA A 252 24.07 -8.07 -51.35
CA ALA A 252 24.04 -8.57 -52.73
C ALA A 252 24.20 -7.47 -53.81
N ILE A 253 24.62 -6.26 -53.41
CA ILE A 253 25.05 -5.16 -54.26
C ILE A 253 26.55 -4.90 -53.99
#